data_2cb142d76e1ee00178ba51cca9c430e7
#
_entry.id   2cb142d76e1ee00178ba51cca9c430e7
#
_cell.length_a   1.000
_cell.length_b   1.000
_cell.length_c   1.000
_cell.angle_alpha   90.00
_cell.angle_beta   90.00
_cell.angle_gamma   90.00
#
_symmetry.space_group_name_H-M   'P 1'
#
loop_
_entity.id
_entity.type
_entity.pdbx_description
1 polymer ?
#
loop_
_entity_poly.entity_id
_entity_poly.type
_entity_poly.pdbx_seq_one_letter_code
_entity_poly.pdbx_strand_id
1 'polypeptide(L)'
;VETYPEPTPGFFQMGYYLRSEPSRIAERTTYLKYGTKVYIHSRSVNIFNEPWYYVSATVDGQEVEGYAQGSTTQIAEWLRPTPGPVSLLDVDRIVNPQEKHGPDRDGDGTYVIVLDPGHGGKYPGATSFGLMEKDLNLKVGLYVREYLEEHYRGVTVYMTRSGDYAYDEFDPDDDLEYRARLAVQKEADLILSMHFNAYNGKQIGAMVLVGTSPEVGEKERIFASYLLEEMGKIGIRIDGIKRKRSAMMRDKNGKLMDGYLMVRLPSEVGIPSVIIEHCFMDNYYDHLFCNTDEGLMRLAEGDALAIAAYLDLERIPDPPGADDDLTDDET
;
A
#
# COMPACT_ATOMS: atom_id res chain seq x y z
N VAL A 1 13.19 -22.33 -21.22
CA VAL A 1 14.01 -21.21 -20.70
C VAL A 1 13.76 -20.01 -21.58
N GLU A 2 13.36 -18.91 -21.00
CA GLU A 2 13.22 -17.61 -21.66
C GLU A 2 14.46 -16.79 -21.29
N THR A 3 15.24 -16.39 -22.29
CA THR A 3 16.44 -15.59 -22.09
C THR A 3 16.15 -14.14 -22.43
N TYR A 4 16.54 -13.23 -21.57
CA TYR A 4 16.39 -11.79 -21.82
C TYR A 4 17.54 -11.31 -22.71
N PRO A 5 17.28 -10.53 -23.78
CA PRO A 5 18.32 -10.05 -24.71
C PRO A 5 19.33 -9.13 -24.00
N GLU A 6 18.91 -8.46 -22.95
CA GLU A 6 19.74 -7.67 -22.04
C GLU A 6 19.39 -8.02 -20.59
N PRO A 7 20.38 -8.10 -19.67
CA PRO A 7 20.11 -8.35 -18.26
C PRO A 7 19.18 -7.30 -17.68
N THR A 8 18.07 -7.73 -17.10
CA THR A 8 17.08 -6.83 -16.53
C THR A 8 17.43 -6.54 -15.06
N PRO A 9 17.57 -5.26 -14.66
CA PRO A 9 17.87 -4.93 -13.27
C PRO A 9 16.71 -5.27 -12.33
N GLY A 10 17.05 -5.72 -11.14
CA GLY A 10 16.11 -6.06 -10.08
C GLY A 10 16.76 -5.98 -8.71
N PHE A 11 15.99 -6.17 -7.64
CA PHE A 11 16.50 -6.25 -6.26
C PHE A 11 15.90 -7.44 -5.53
N PHE A 12 16.62 -7.98 -4.58
CA PHE A 12 16.10 -9.00 -3.69
C PHE A 12 15.17 -8.38 -2.65
N GLN A 13 13.91 -8.77 -2.66
CA GLN A 13 12.91 -8.30 -1.69
C GLN A 13 12.92 -9.09 -0.38
N MET A 14 13.84 -10.05 -0.25
CA MET A 14 14.06 -10.82 0.97
C MET A 14 15.47 -11.40 0.96
N GLY A 15 15.98 -11.75 2.14
CA GLY A 15 17.22 -12.51 2.21
C GLY A 15 17.02 -13.94 1.68
N TYR A 16 17.78 -14.33 0.70
CA TYR A 16 17.68 -15.63 0.08
C TYR A 16 19.02 -16.17 -0.42
N TYR A 17 19.20 -17.50 -0.36
CA TYR A 17 20.34 -18.17 -0.97
C TYR A 17 20.10 -18.42 -2.45
N LEU A 18 20.99 -17.97 -3.30
CA LEU A 18 21.05 -18.44 -4.68
C LEU A 18 21.30 -19.96 -4.70
N ARG A 19 20.85 -20.60 -5.75
CA ARG A 19 21.02 -22.04 -5.98
C ARG A 19 21.89 -22.30 -7.20
N SER A 20 22.60 -23.42 -7.18
CA SER A 20 23.38 -23.87 -8.33
C SER A 20 22.54 -24.31 -9.54
N GLU A 21 21.28 -24.71 -9.30
CA GLU A 21 20.31 -25.15 -10.30
C GLU A 21 18.90 -24.66 -9.93
N PRO A 22 17.94 -24.60 -10.89
CA PRO A 22 16.58 -24.14 -10.65
C PRO A 22 15.74 -25.16 -9.85
N SER A 23 16.19 -25.47 -8.64
CA SER A 23 15.60 -26.47 -7.75
C SER A 23 15.78 -26.07 -6.28
N ARG A 24 14.74 -26.32 -5.46
CA ARG A 24 14.79 -26.06 -4.01
C ARG A 24 15.80 -26.94 -3.28
N ILE A 25 16.12 -28.13 -3.84
CA ILE A 25 17.07 -29.07 -3.26
C ILE A 25 18.49 -28.88 -3.77
N ALA A 26 18.70 -28.02 -4.79
CA ALA A 26 20.04 -27.71 -5.30
C ALA A 26 20.90 -27.02 -4.23
N GLU A 27 22.22 -27.10 -4.41
CA GLU A 27 23.17 -26.49 -3.50
C GLU A 27 22.91 -24.98 -3.31
N ARG A 28 23.00 -24.52 -2.06
CA ARG A 28 22.98 -23.11 -1.73
C ARG A 28 24.35 -22.51 -2.02
N THR A 29 24.39 -21.46 -2.83
CA THR A 29 25.63 -20.78 -3.15
C THR A 29 25.80 -19.51 -2.31
N THR A 30 25.36 -18.38 -2.77
CA THR A 30 25.56 -17.08 -2.12
C THR A 30 24.26 -16.59 -1.47
N TYR A 31 24.37 -16.05 -0.25
CA TYR A 31 23.25 -15.39 0.39
C TYR A 31 23.15 -13.94 -0.04
N LEU A 32 22.04 -13.58 -0.65
CA LEU A 32 21.72 -12.20 -0.99
C LEU A 32 20.79 -11.61 0.08
N LYS A 33 21.12 -10.42 0.56
CA LYS A 33 20.32 -9.68 1.54
C LYS A 33 19.12 -8.99 0.86
N TYR A 34 18.14 -8.62 1.65
CA TYR A 34 17.11 -7.68 1.20
C TYR A 34 17.76 -6.43 0.58
N GLY A 35 17.17 -5.94 -0.50
CA GLY A 35 17.66 -4.75 -1.21
C GLY A 35 18.88 -4.99 -2.11
N THR A 36 19.48 -6.21 -2.12
CA THR A 36 20.61 -6.49 -3.02
C THR A 36 20.17 -6.30 -4.48
N LYS A 37 20.86 -5.39 -5.19
CA LYS A 37 20.65 -5.18 -6.63
C LYS A 37 21.14 -6.39 -7.41
N VAL A 38 20.33 -6.86 -8.32
CA VAL A 38 20.65 -8.00 -9.21
C VAL A 38 20.36 -7.68 -10.67
N TYR A 39 20.94 -8.47 -11.54
CA TYR A 39 20.64 -8.47 -12.97
C TYR A 39 20.09 -9.84 -13.37
N ILE A 40 18.93 -9.85 -14.01
CA ILE A 40 18.22 -11.07 -14.38
C ILE A 40 18.54 -11.37 -15.84
N HIS A 41 19.06 -12.57 -16.06
CA HIS A 41 19.51 -13.03 -17.38
C HIS A 41 18.48 -13.92 -18.07
N SER A 42 17.79 -14.77 -17.31
CA SER A 42 16.79 -15.67 -17.87
C SER A 42 15.74 -16.09 -16.85
N ARG A 43 14.62 -16.57 -17.38
CA ARG A 43 13.55 -17.22 -16.62
C ARG A 43 13.39 -18.66 -17.11
N SER A 44 13.23 -19.58 -16.17
CA SER A 44 12.92 -20.99 -16.44
C SER A 44 11.78 -21.45 -15.52
N VAL A 45 11.16 -22.56 -15.91
CA VAL A 45 10.16 -23.24 -15.07
C VAL A 45 10.68 -24.66 -14.85
N ASN A 46 10.75 -25.10 -13.58
CA ASN A 46 11.22 -26.43 -13.26
C ASN A 46 10.10 -27.48 -13.47
N ILE A 47 10.42 -28.77 -13.23
CA ILE A 47 9.47 -29.88 -13.39
C ILE A 47 8.25 -29.81 -12.46
N PHE A 48 8.30 -28.99 -11.41
CA PHE A 48 7.20 -28.75 -10.46
C PHE A 48 6.37 -27.52 -10.83
N ASN A 49 6.56 -26.98 -12.05
CA ASN A 49 5.92 -25.75 -12.50
C ASN A 49 6.26 -24.52 -11.66
N GLU A 50 7.43 -24.50 -11.01
CA GLU A 50 7.94 -23.38 -10.24
C GLU A 50 8.81 -22.48 -11.13
N PRO A 51 8.55 -21.15 -11.19
CA PRO A 51 9.42 -20.25 -11.94
C PRO A 51 10.75 -20.02 -11.20
N TRP A 52 11.82 -19.97 -11.95
CA TRP A 52 13.18 -19.69 -11.49
C TRP A 52 13.85 -18.66 -12.38
N TYR A 53 14.64 -17.79 -11.78
CA TYR A 53 15.41 -16.78 -12.51
C TYR A 53 16.88 -17.01 -12.30
N TYR A 54 17.65 -16.95 -13.40
CA TYR A 54 19.10 -16.89 -13.32
C TYR A 54 19.51 -15.44 -13.19
N VAL A 55 20.23 -15.12 -12.12
CA VAL A 55 20.56 -13.75 -11.74
C VAL A 55 22.03 -13.61 -11.43
N SER A 56 22.60 -12.41 -11.63
CA SER A 56 23.91 -12.01 -11.11
C SER A 56 23.78 -10.81 -10.18
N ALA A 57 24.72 -10.69 -9.23
CA ALA A 57 24.80 -9.59 -8.28
C ALA A 57 26.27 -9.32 -7.92
N THR A 58 26.55 -8.11 -7.42
CA THR A 58 27.83 -7.82 -6.78
C THR A 58 27.65 -7.86 -5.26
N VAL A 59 28.38 -8.75 -4.59
CA VAL A 59 28.36 -8.90 -3.13
C VAL A 59 29.80 -8.74 -2.63
N ASP A 60 30.03 -7.80 -1.74
CA ASP A 60 31.36 -7.48 -1.18
C ASP A 60 32.43 -7.29 -2.27
N GLY A 61 32.05 -6.65 -3.40
CA GLY A 61 32.93 -6.38 -4.53
C GLY A 61 33.19 -7.57 -5.48
N GLN A 62 32.54 -8.70 -5.24
CA GLN A 62 32.66 -9.90 -6.10
C GLN A 62 31.37 -10.14 -6.87
N GLU A 63 31.47 -10.45 -8.16
CA GLU A 63 30.34 -10.91 -8.94
C GLU A 63 29.98 -12.34 -8.53
N VAL A 64 28.69 -12.53 -8.26
CA VAL A 64 28.09 -13.82 -7.93
C VAL A 64 26.88 -14.05 -8.80
N GLU A 65 26.61 -15.30 -9.13
CA GLU A 65 25.48 -15.69 -9.96
C GLU A 65 24.83 -16.98 -9.45
N GLY A 66 23.60 -17.20 -9.86
CA GLY A 66 22.86 -18.40 -9.52
C GLY A 66 21.37 -18.28 -9.75
N TYR A 67 20.65 -19.32 -9.37
CA TYR A 67 19.22 -19.39 -9.52
C TYR A 67 18.49 -18.92 -8.29
N ALA A 68 17.50 -18.07 -8.50
CA ALA A 68 16.56 -17.60 -7.48
C ALA A 68 15.14 -18.05 -7.84
N GLN A 69 14.40 -18.58 -6.87
CA GLN A 69 13.05 -19.07 -7.11
C GLN A 69 12.07 -17.92 -7.36
N GLY A 70 11.21 -18.06 -8.36
CA GLY A 70 10.30 -17.00 -8.79
C GLY A 70 9.22 -16.61 -7.79
N SER A 71 8.87 -17.49 -6.86
CA SER A 71 7.99 -17.13 -5.73
C SER A 71 8.72 -16.32 -4.64
N THR A 72 10.07 -16.41 -4.62
CA THR A 72 10.94 -15.60 -3.78
C THR A 72 11.47 -14.39 -4.54
N THR A 73 11.35 -14.43 -5.83
CA THR A 73 11.82 -13.45 -6.80
C THR A 73 10.65 -12.92 -7.61
N GLN A 74 9.78 -12.27 -6.99
CA GLN A 74 9.00 -11.27 -7.71
C GLN A 74 9.90 -10.09 -8.12
N ILE A 75 11.19 -10.36 -8.24
CA ILE A 75 12.28 -9.44 -8.47
C ILE A 75 12.12 -8.72 -9.80
N ALA A 76 11.74 -9.41 -10.84
CA ALA A 76 11.89 -8.89 -12.17
C ALA A 76 10.71 -8.09 -12.67
N GLU A 77 9.52 -8.39 -12.18
CA GLU A 77 8.31 -7.75 -12.69
C GLU A 77 7.95 -6.49 -11.88
N TRP A 78 8.56 -6.33 -10.71
CA TRP A 78 8.22 -5.27 -9.75
C TRP A 78 9.18 -4.10 -9.76
N LEU A 79 10.38 -4.32 -10.23
CA LEU A 79 11.45 -3.32 -10.26
C LEU A 79 11.78 -2.88 -11.68
N ARG A 80 10.95 -3.24 -12.62
CA ARG A 80 10.85 -2.39 -13.78
C ARG A 80 10.24 -1.08 -13.28
N PRO A 81 10.94 0.06 -13.36
CA PRO A 81 10.23 1.28 -13.60
C PRO A 81 9.46 0.98 -14.87
N THR A 82 8.20 0.65 -14.75
CA THR A 82 7.36 0.44 -15.91
C THR A 82 7.17 1.80 -16.57
N PRO A 83 7.87 2.08 -17.69
CA PRO A 83 7.31 2.98 -18.65
C PRO A 83 6.35 2.10 -19.45
N GLY A 84 5.21 1.88 -18.93
CA GLY A 84 4.16 1.17 -19.61
C GLY A 84 2.92 1.36 -18.78
N PRO A 85 1.78 1.53 -19.45
CA PRO A 85 0.54 1.70 -18.73
C PRO A 85 0.44 0.57 -17.73
N VAL A 86 0.08 0.89 -16.51
CA VAL A 86 -0.35 -0.05 -15.50
C VAL A 86 -1.60 -0.73 -16.04
N SER A 87 -1.41 -1.63 -16.98
CA SER A 87 -2.49 -2.43 -17.58
C SER A 87 -3.01 -3.50 -16.63
N LEU A 88 -2.48 -3.54 -15.39
CA LEU A 88 -2.98 -4.38 -14.31
C LEU A 88 -4.05 -3.68 -13.48
N LEU A 89 -4.12 -2.39 -13.55
CA LEU A 89 -5.28 -1.64 -13.15
C LEU A 89 -6.07 -1.43 -14.45
N ASP A 90 -7.08 -2.23 -14.67
CA ASP A 90 -8.22 -1.85 -15.50
C ASP A 90 -8.98 -0.74 -14.77
N VAL A 91 -8.20 0.19 -14.25
CA VAL A 91 -8.64 1.51 -13.92
C VAL A 91 -8.66 2.19 -15.26
N ASP A 92 -9.82 2.50 -15.75
CA ASP A 92 -9.96 3.51 -16.76
C ASP A 92 -9.07 4.69 -16.35
N ARG A 93 -7.82 4.70 -16.79
CA ARG A 93 -6.94 5.85 -16.74
C ARG A 93 -7.41 6.84 -17.78
N ILE A 94 -8.65 7.18 -17.71
CA ILE A 94 -9.19 8.38 -18.31
C ILE A 94 -9.12 9.47 -17.25
N VAL A 95 -7.98 9.54 -16.57
CA VAL A 95 -7.67 10.73 -15.81
C VAL A 95 -6.70 11.50 -16.67
N ASN A 96 -7.21 12.53 -17.30
CA ASN A 96 -6.36 13.53 -17.93
C ASN A 96 -5.43 14.06 -16.81
N PRO A 97 -4.09 13.88 -16.89
CA PRO A 97 -3.18 14.34 -15.83
C PRO A 97 -3.17 15.87 -15.66
N GLN A 98 -3.90 16.60 -16.48
CA GLN A 98 -4.07 18.05 -16.38
C GLN A 98 -5.39 18.44 -15.69
N GLU A 99 -6.28 17.51 -15.39
CA GLU A 99 -7.47 17.80 -14.60
C GLU A 99 -7.17 17.59 -13.12
N LYS A 100 -7.46 18.61 -12.30
CA LYS A 100 -7.42 18.50 -10.84
C LYS A 100 -8.57 17.62 -10.40
N HIS A 101 -8.26 16.51 -9.72
CA HIS A 101 -9.24 15.50 -9.39
C HIS A 101 -9.61 15.46 -7.90
N GLY A 102 -8.97 16.30 -7.09
CA GLY A 102 -9.29 16.45 -5.69
C GLY A 102 -10.66 17.11 -5.46
N PRO A 103 -11.21 17.06 -4.25
CA PRO A 103 -12.38 17.85 -3.89
C PRO A 103 -12.08 19.34 -4.08
N ASP A 104 -13.12 20.12 -4.43
CA ASP A 104 -12.98 21.57 -4.52
C ASP A 104 -12.70 22.12 -3.10
N ARG A 105 -11.72 23.01 -3.00
CA ARG A 105 -11.41 23.68 -1.73
C ARG A 105 -12.55 24.61 -1.35
N ASP A 106 -13.14 24.40 -0.16
CA ASP A 106 -14.13 25.31 0.42
C ASP A 106 -13.43 26.56 0.99
N GLY A 107 -13.25 27.57 0.14
CA GLY A 107 -13.04 28.97 0.54
C GLY A 107 -11.78 29.35 1.31
N ASP A 108 -11.26 28.59 2.26
CA ASP A 108 -10.06 28.88 3.05
C ASP A 108 -8.78 28.22 2.51
N GLY A 109 -8.93 27.31 1.55
CA GLY A 109 -7.82 26.60 0.95
C GLY A 109 -7.23 25.47 1.79
N THR A 110 -7.95 25.03 2.86
CA THR A 110 -7.52 23.95 3.75
C THR A 110 -8.40 22.71 3.53
N TYR A 111 -7.78 21.56 3.30
CA TYR A 111 -8.48 20.26 3.25
C TYR A 111 -8.51 19.61 4.62
N VAL A 112 -9.63 18.97 4.95
CA VAL A 112 -9.81 18.18 6.16
C VAL A 112 -9.76 16.69 5.82
N ILE A 113 -8.82 15.99 6.39
CA ILE A 113 -8.62 14.55 6.20
C ILE A 113 -8.90 13.83 7.50
N VAL A 114 -9.63 12.73 7.41
CA VAL A 114 -9.79 11.80 8.53
C VAL A 114 -9.03 10.51 8.21
N LEU A 115 -8.02 10.22 9.00
CA LEU A 115 -7.32 8.94 9.03
C LEU A 115 -8.04 8.01 9.99
N ASP A 116 -8.38 6.81 9.52
CA ASP A 116 -9.04 5.79 10.31
C ASP A 116 -8.14 4.56 10.46
N PRO A 117 -7.27 4.49 11.49
CA PRO A 117 -6.57 3.25 11.81
C PRO A 117 -7.58 2.18 12.22
N GLY A 118 -7.82 1.18 11.37
CA GLY A 118 -8.81 0.14 11.60
C GLY A 118 -8.58 -0.64 12.90
N HIS A 119 -9.65 -1.24 13.45
CA HIS A 119 -9.63 -1.98 14.70
C HIS A 119 -9.24 -1.14 15.93
N GLY A 120 -8.82 -1.76 17.04
CA GLY A 120 -8.40 -1.08 18.28
C GLY A 120 -9.06 -1.68 19.52
N GLY A 121 -8.50 -1.42 20.70
CA GLY A 121 -8.98 -1.97 21.95
C GLY A 121 -9.11 -3.50 21.90
N LYS A 122 -10.29 -4.03 22.16
CA LYS A 122 -10.55 -5.47 22.12
C LYS A 122 -10.68 -6.06 20.71
N TYR A 123 -10.71 -5.23 19.66
CA TYR A 123 -10.77 -5.67 18.27
C TYR A 123 -9.36 -5.73 17.66
N PRO A 124 -8.67 -6.89 17.70
CA PRO A 124 -7.28 -6.97 17.25
C PRO A 124 -7.13 -6.91 15.72
N GLY A 125 -8.21 -7.15 14.98
CA GLY A 125 -8.13 -7.46 13.55
C GLY A 125 -7.46 -8.80 13.31
N ALA A 126 -6.79 -8.93 12.18
CA ALA A 126 -5.98 -10.12 11.88
C ALA A 126 -4.78 -10.21 12.84
N THR A 127 -4.37 -11.45 13.10
CA THR A 127 -3.18 -11.74 13.93
C THR A 127 -2.32 -12.78 13.20
N SER A 128 -1.07 -12.44 12.93
CA SER A 128 -0.13 -13.32 12.26
C SER A 128 1.32 -12.99 12.63
N PHE A 129 2.19 -14.00 12.70
CA PHE A 129 3.62 -13.87 13.03
C PHE A 129 3.91 -13.05 14.30
N GLY A 130 2.98 -13.04 15.25
CA GLY A 130 3.10 -12.27 16.49
C GLY A 130 2.71 -10.79 16.40
N LEU A 131 2.22 -10.33 15.24
CA LEU A 131 1.69 -8.99 15.03
C LEU A 131 0.16 -8.99 15.11
N MET A 132 -0.41 -7.88 15.54
CA MET A 132 -1.84 -7.60 15.49
C MET A 132 -2.10 -6.44 14.52
N GLU A 133 -3.10 -6.62 13.66
CA GLU A 133 -3.46 -5.62 12.65
C GLU A 133 -3.75 -4.24 13.26
N LYS A 134 -4.44 -4.20 14.38
CA LYS A 134 -4.74 -2.93 15.08
C LYS A 134 -3.49 -2.10 15.40
N ASP A 135 -2.37 -2.75 15.76
CA ASP A 135 -1.14 -2.08 16.15
C ASP A 135 -0.42 -1.53 14.91
N LEU A 136 -0.44 -2.28 13.81
CA LEU A 136 0.12 -1.86 12.54
C LEU A 136 -0.66 -0.66 11.98
N ASN A 137 -1.99 -0.75 11.96
CA ASN A 137 -2.87 0.32 11.49
C ASN A 137 -2.63 1.62 12.27
N LEU A 138 -2.50 1.53 13.60
CA LEU A 138 -2.24 2.70 14.44
C LEU A 138 -0.90 3.35 14.11
N LYS A 139 0.16 2.56 13.97
CA LYS A 139 1.49 3.07 13.64
C LYS A 139 1.50 3.76 12.28
N VAL A 140 0.95 3.11 11.25
CA VAL A 140 0.87 3.72 9.91
C VAL A 140 0.08 5.02 9.98
N GLY A 141 -1.09 5.04 10.62
CA GLY A 141 -1.89 6.26 10.74
C GLY A 141 -1.18 7.42 11.45
N LEU A 142 -0.40 7.12 12.49
CA LEU A 142 0.39 8.13 13.19
C LEU A 142 1.51 8.69 12.30
N TYR A 143 2.22 7.83 11.56
CA TYR A 143 3.26 8.25 10.61
C TYR A 143 2.70 9.03 9.41
N VAL A 144 1.53 8.64 8.87
CA VAL A 144 0.85 9.42 7.80
C VAL A 144 0.54 10.83 8.28
N ARG A 145 -0.03 10.96 9.49
CA ARG A 145 -0.35 12.26 10.05
C ARG A 145 0.91 13.11 10.22
N GLU A 146 1.94 12.56 10.87
CA GLU A 146 3.22 13.25 11.09
C GLU A 146 3.82 13.72 9.76
N TYR A 147 3.88 12.86 8.77
CA TYR A 147 4.44 13.19 7.45
C TYR A 147 3.65 14.31 6.74
N LEU A 148 2.32 14.26 6.77
CA LEU A 148 1.47 15.30 6.17
C LEU A 148 1.65 16.65 6.89
N GLU A 149 1.64 16.66 8.23
CA GLU A 149 1.76 17.86 9.03
C GLU A 149 3.15 18.52 8.89
N GLU A 150 4.21 17.72 8.68
CA GLU A 150 5.58 18.22 8.54
C GLU A 150 5.88 18.71 7.12
N HIS A 151 5.34 18.06 6.09
CA HIS A 151 5.78 18.27 4.71
C HIS A 151 4.77 19.01 3.82
N TYR A 152 3.54 19.26 4.28
CA TYR A 152 2.51 19.86 3.45
C TYR A 152 1.73 20.96 4.16
N ARG A 153 1.30 21.96 3.37
CA ARG A 153 0.41 23.03 3.80
C ARG A 153 -1.00 22.80 3.30
N GLY A 154 -1.96 23.50 3.91
CA GLY A 154 -3.35 23.45 3.46
C GLY A 154 -4.03 22.13 3.76
N VAL A 155 -3.60 21.43 4.82
CA VAL A 155 -4.21 20.17 5.28
C VAL A 155 -4.37 20.19 6.80
N THR A 156 -5.54 19.72 7.26
CA THR A 156 -5.81 19.43 8.68
C THR A 156 -6.12 17.96 8.81
N VAL A 157 -5.40 17.26 9.67
CA VAL A 157 -5.53 15.81 9.84
C VAL A 157 -6.18 15.47 11.17
N TYR A 158 -7.31 14.79 11.09
CA TYR A 158 -7.95 14.16 12.26
C TYR A 158 -7.78 12.65 12.20
N MET A 159 -7.76 12.00 13.34
CA MET A 159 -7.70 10.54 13.44
C MET A 159 -8.91 10.02 14.18
N THR A 160 -9.49 8.89 13.74
CA THR A 160 -10.57 8.23 14.49
C THR A 160 -10.06 7.67 15.81
N ARG A 161 -8.80 7.24 15.89
CA ARG A 161 -8.10 6.88 17.11
C ARG A 161 -6.61 7.21 17.00
N SER A 162 -6.02 7.64 18.11
CA SER A 162 -4.59 7.91 18.24
C SER A 162 -3.93 7.05 19.33
N GLY A 163 -4.63 6.01 19.78
CA GLY A 163 -4.18 5.04 20.77
C GLY A 163 -4.87 3.68 20.58
N ASP A 164 -4.56 2.73 21.46
CA ASP A 164 -5.18 1.40 21.44
C ASP A 164 -6.50 1.41 22.21
N TYR A 165 -7.55 1.89 21.56
CA TYR A 165 -8.92 1.89 22.08
C TYR A 165 -9.93 1.70 20.93
N ALA A 166 -11.12 1.24 21.27
CA ALA A 166 -12.33 1.28 20.47
C ALA A 166 -13.35 2.22 21.14
N TYR A 167 -14.22 2.84 20.36
CA TYR A 167 -15.30 3.70 20.92
C TYR A 167 -16.39 2.87 21.56
N ASP A 168 -16.72 1.74 20.98
CA ASP A 168 -17.58 0.76 21.59
C ASP A 168 -16.87 -0.61 21.65
N GLU A 169 -16.73 -1.12 22.88
CA GLU A 169 -16.12 -2.41 23.09
C GLU A 169 -17.13 -3.56 23.12
N PHE A 170 -18.41 -3.28 22.94
CA PHE A 170 -19.47 -4.27 22.98
C PHE A 170 -20.07 -4.52 21.62
N ASP A 171 -20.18 -3.49 20.78
CA ASP A 171 -20.72 -3.59 19.43
C ASP A 171 -19.73 -3.01 18.39
N PRO A 172 -19.21 -3.85 17.48
CA PRO A 172 -18.28 -3.37 16.45
C PRO A 172 -18.96 -2.48 15.40
N ASP A 173 -20.26 -2.61 15.16
CA ASP A 173 -20.99 -1.76 14.21
C ASP A 173 -21.18 -0.36 14.79
N ASP A 174 -21.41 -0.23 16.11
CA ASP A 174 -21.47 1.04 16.79
C ASP A 174 -20.10 1.74 16.82
N ASP A 175 -19.00 1.00 16.98
CA ASP A 175 -17.64 1.52 16.86
C ASP A 175 -17.39 2.09 15.45
N LEU A 176 -17.73 1.36 14.41
CA LEU A 176 -17.58 1.81 13.03
C LEU A 176 -18.47 3.01 12.70
N GLU A 177 -19.70 3.03 13.20
CA GLU A 177 -20.61 4.17 13.01
C GLU A 177 -20.06 5.44 13.66
N TYR A 178 -19.48 5.32 14.86
CA TYR A 178 -18.83 6.45 15.53
C TYR A 178 -17.68 7.03 14.70
N ARG A 179 -16.83 6.16 14.13
CA ARG A 179 -15.70 6.56 13.27
C ARG A 179 -16.18 7.33 12.04
N ALA A 180 -17.19 6.80 11.36
CA ALA A 180 -17.79 7.48 10.20
C ALA A 180 -18.44 8.81 10.58
N ARG A 181 -19.14 8.88 11.72
CA ARG A 181 -19.74 10.12 12.23
C ARG A 181 -18.71 11.18 12.58
N LEU A 182 -17.53 10.80 13.07
CA LEU A 182 -16.44 11.75 13.33
C LEU A 182 -16.06 12.48 12.05
N ALA A 183 -15.92 11.77 10.94
CA ALA A 183 -15.58 12.37 9.66
C ALA A 183 -16.66 13.35 9.17
N VAL A 184 -17.94 13.01 9.36
CA VAL A 184 -19.05 13.91 9.04
C VAL A 184 -19.02 15.15 9.94
N GLN A 185 -18.77 15.00 11.24
CA GLN A 185 -18.68 16.13 12.19
C GLN A 185 -17.49 17.05 11.90
N LYS A 186 -16.43 16.52 11.31
CA LYS A 186 -15.26 17.29 10.93
C LYS A 186 -15.35 17.88 9.52
N GLU A 187 -16.47 17.64 8.83
CA GLU A 187 -16.67 18.08 7.44
C GLU A 187 -15.52 17.64 6.56
N ALA A 188 -15.15 16.33 6.67
CA ALA A 188 -13.99 15.79 6.01
C ALA A 188 -14.12 15.81 4.48
N ASP A 189 -13.06 16.20 3.79
CA ASP A 189 -12.94 16.12 2.34
C ASP A 189 -12.60 14.70 1.87
N LEU A 190 -11.94 13.93 2.74
CA LEU A 190 -11.46 12.58 2.43
C LEU A 190 -11.32 11.75 3.70
N ILE A 191 -11.64 10.46 3.59
CA ILE A 191 -11.35 9.46 4.62
C ILE A 191 -10.44 8.38 4.03
N LEU A 192 -9.36 8.08 4.75
CA LEU A 192 -8.51 6.92 4.52
C LEU A 192 -8.57 5.98 5.70
N SER A 193 -9.23 4.82 5.52
CA SER A 193 -9.23 3.74 6.51
C SER A 193 -8.09 2.78 6.19
N MET A 194 -7.22 2.53 7.17
CA MET A 194 -5.97 1.79 6.99
C MET A 194 -6.08 0.42 7.64
N HIS A 195 -5.75 -0.61 6.87
CA HIS A 195 -5.84 -2.02 7.24
C HIS A 195 -4.68 -2.85 6.69
N PHE A 196 -4.52 -4.05 7.23
CA PHE A 196 -3.65 -5.10 6.74
C PHE A 196 -4.45 -6.39 6.57
N ASN A 197 -4.42 -6.93 5.37
CA ASN A 197 -5.20 -8.11 5.04
C ASN A 197 -4.59 -9.39 5.63
N ALA A 198 -5.39 -10.43 5.77
CA ALA A 198 -4.97 -11.80 6.04
C ALA A 198 -5.99 -12.78 5.48
N TYR A 199 -5.53 -13.93 5.00
CA TYR A 199 -6.46 -14.94 4.48
C TYR A 199 -5.95 -16.37 4.70
N ASN A 200 -5.00 -16.85 3.90
CA ASN A 200 -4.53 -18.24 3.90
C ASN A 200 -3.01 -18.39 3.74
N GLY A 201 -2.28 -17.32 3.95
CA GLY A 201 -0.82 -17.23 3.79
C GLY A 201 -0.32 -17.25 2.33
N LYS A 202 -1.22 -17.26 1.34
CA LYS A 202 -0.87 -17.37 -0.09
C LYS A 202 -1.23 -16.13 -0.90
N GLN A 203 -2.19 -15.35 -0.45
CA GLN A 203 -2.57 -14.09 -1.08
C GLN A 203 -1.48 -13.05 -0.78
N ILE A 204 -1.27 -12.14 -1.72
CA ILE A 204 -0.25 -11.10 -1.62
C ILE A 204 -0.72 -9.81 -2.28
N GLY A 205 -0.21 -8.70 -1.77
CA GLY A 205 -0.31 -7.40 -2.43
C GLY A 205 -1.32 -6.44 -1.80
N ALA A 206 -1.20 -5.18 -2.20
CA ALA A 206 -2.09 -4.11 -1.79
C ALA A 206 -3.39 -4.12 -2.59
N MET A 207 -4.49 -3.81 -1.92
CA MET A 207 -5.76 -3.53 -2.57
C MET A 207 -6.44 -2.33 -1.92
N VAL A 208 -7.32 -1.66 -2.66
CA VAL A 208 -8.16 -0.60 -2.12
C VAL A 208 -9.62 -0.94 -2.34
N LEU A 209 -10.40 -0.82 -1.27
CA LEU A 209 -11.82 -1.07 -1.27
C LEU A 209 -12.55 0.27 -1.43
N VAL A 210 -13.38 0.37 -2.45
CA VAL A 210 -14.15 1.56 -2.80
C VAL A 210 -15.64 1.28 -2.84
N GLY A 211 -16.43 2.34 -2.69
CA GLY A 211 -17.87 2.28 -2.74
C GLY A 211 -18.47 2.11 -4.13
N THR A 212 -19.78 2.00 -4.14
CA THR A 212 -20.59 1.92 -5.35
C THR A 212 -21.47 3.16 -5.57
N SER A 213 -21.29 4.19 -4.73
CA SER A 213 -22.01 5.45 -4.84
C SER A 213 -21.72 6.12 -6.21
N PRO A 214 -22.74 6.58 -6.94
CA PRO A 214 -22.53 7.35 -8.15
C PRO A 214 -21.89 8.73 -7.92
N GLU A 215 -22.10 9.29 -6.73
CA GLU A 215 -21.69 10.66 -6.39
C GLU A 215 -20.21 10.77 -6.05
N VAL A 216 -19.71 9.84 -5.24
CA VAL A 216 -18.32 9.85 -4.75
C VAL A 216 -17.45 8.72 -5.31
N GLY A 217 -18.04 7.70 -5.89
CA GLY A 217 -17.33 6.49 -6.30
C GLY A 217 -16.29 6.72 -7.40
N GLU A 218 -16.37 7.81 -8.18
CA GLU A 218 -15.33 8.18 -9.12
C GLU A 218 -14.14 8.81 -8.38
N LYS A 219 -14.41 9.73 -7.44
CA LYS A 219 -13.38 10.34 -6.57
C LYS A 219 -12.64 9.26 -5.78
N GLU A 220 -13.36 8.30 -5.23
CA GLU A 220 -12.78 7.15 -4.52
C GLU A 220 -11.86 6.31 -5.41
N ARG A 221 -12.27 6.02 -6.66
CA ARG A 221 -11.44 5.24 -7.60
C ARG A 221 -10.17 6.00 -8.00
N ILE A 222 -10.29 7.30 -8.21
CA ILE A 222 -9.15 8.16 -8.53
C ILE A 222 -8.17 8.14 -7.36
N PHE A 223 -8.64 8.40 -6.14
CA PHE A 223 -7.79 8.34 -4.95
C PHE A 223 -7.17 6.96 -4.75
N ALA A 224 -7.95 5.90 -4.92
CA ALA A 224 -7.45 4.52 -4.85
C ALA A 224 -6.32 4.24 -5.85
N SER A 225 -6.34 4.87 -7.03
CA SER A 225 -5.26 4.71 -8.02
C SER A 225 -3.97 5.38 -7.57
N TYR A 226 -4.03 6.55 -6.93
CA TYR A 226 -2.86 7.19 -6.33
C TYR A 226 -2.25 6.32 -5.22
N LEU A 227 -3.08 5.80 -4.30
CA LEU A 227 -2.62 4.89 -3.23
C LEU A 227 -1.89 3.67 -3.80
N LEU A 228 -2.51 2.99 -4.77
CA LEU A 228 -1.91 1.80 -5.37
C LEU A 228 -0.65 2.11 -6.18
N GLU A 229 -0.57 3.28 -6.80
CA GLU A 229 0.65 3.72 -7.48
C GLU A 229 1.80 3.87 -6.49
N GLU A 230 1.58 4.52 -5.34
CA GLU A 230 2.61 4.68 -4.32
C GLU A 230 3.00 3.33 -3.70
N MET A 231 2.03 2.45 -3.39
CA MET A 231 2.33 1.09 -2.93
C MET A 231 3.19 0.31 -3.95
N GLY A 232 2.91 0.48 -5.24
CA GLY A 232 3.72 -0.11 -6.31
C GLY A 232 5.16 0.42 -6.35
N LYS A 233 5.37 1.72 -6.10
CA LYS A 233 6.72 2.33 -6.01
C LYS A 233 7.53 1.78 -4.83
N ILE A 234 6.86 1.45 -3.73
CA ILE A 234 7.47 0.81 -2.56
C ILE A 234 7.88 -0.64 -2.87
N GLY A 235 7.29 -1.25 -3.89
CA GLY A 235 7.55 -2.63 -4.31
C GLY A 235 6.49 -3.63 -3.84
N ILE A 236 5.36 -3.17 -3.35
CA ILE A 236 4.23 -4.03 -3.00
C ILE A 236 3.47 -4.42 -4.27
N ARG A 237 3.08 -5.68 -4.37
CA ARG A 237 2.23 -6.14 -5.45
C ARG A 237 0.85 -5.47 -5.40
N ILE A 238 0.35 -5.11 -6.56
CA ILE A 238 -0.98 -4.52 -6.66
C ILE A 238 -2.02 -5.60 -6.98
N ASP A 239 -2.92 -5.85 -6.03
CA ASP A 239 -4.09 -6.71 -6.24
C ASP A 239 -5.28 -5.91 -6.81
N GLY A 240 -5.26 -4.58 -6.70
CA GLY A 240 -6.14 -3.67 -7.42
C GLY A 240 -7.28 -3.08 -6.59
N ILE A 241 -8.21 -2.43 -7.29
CA ILE A 241 -9.38 -1.79 -6.69
C ILE A 241 -10.52 -2.79 -6.61
N LYS A 242 -11.12 -2.93 -5.44
CA LYS A 242 -12.20 -3.89 -5.18
C LYS A 242 -13.47 -3.18 -4.69
N ARG A 243 -14.59 -3.82 -4.92
CA ARG A 243 -15.90 -3.41 -4.40
C ARG A 243 -16.59 -4.59 -3.75
N LYS A 244 -17.16 -4.36 -2.58
CA LYS A 244 -17.95 -5.39 -1.91
C LYS A 244 -19.35 -4.85 -1.63
N ARG A 245 -20.34 -5.47 -2.23
CA ARG A 245 -21.73 -5.20 -1.90
C ARG A 245 -22.18 -6.10 -0.77
N SER A 246 -23.02 -5.58 0.11
CA SER A 246 -23.68 -6.40 1.12
C SER A 246 -24.56 -7.45 0.43
N ALA A 247 -24.54 -8.67 0.94
CA ALA A 247 -25.42 -9.73 0.42
C ALA A 247 -26.90 -9.50 0.77
N MET A 248 -27.20 -8.72 1.81
CA MET A 248 -28.54 -8.57 2.37
C MET A 248 -29.06 -7.13 2.42
N MET A 249 -28.18 -6.15 2.62
CA MET A 249 -28.61 -4.75 2.77
C MET A 249 -28.93 -4.12 1.43
N ARG A 250 -30.12 -3.49 1.37
CA ARG A 250 -30.59 -2.82 0.16
C ARG A 250 -31.05 -1.39 0.50
N ASP A 251 -30.83 -0.48 -0.43
CA ASP A 251 -31.37 0.88 -0.35
C ASP A 251 -32.90 0.89 -0.60
N LYS A 252 -33.50 2.07 -0.51
CA LYS A 252 -34.94 2.30 -0.74
C LYS A 252 -35.43 1.88 -2.15
N ASN A 253 -34.52 1.72 -3.10
CA ASN A 253 -34.80 1.30 -4.48
C ASN A 253 -34.52 -0.20 -4.70
N GLY A 254 -34.18 -0.94 -3.64
CA GLY A 254 -33.86 -2.37 -3.70
C GLY A 254 -32.46 -2.69 -4.21
N LYS A 255 -31.58 -1.70 -4.45
CA LYS A 255 -30.20 -1.90 -4.88
C LYS A 255 -29.35 -2.33 -3.69
N LEU A 256 -28.46 -3.30 -3.89
CA LEU A 256 -27.51 -3.73 -2.84
C LEU A 256 -26.59 -2.58 -2.45
N MET A 257 -26.50 -2.35 -1.16
CA MET A 257 -25.63 -1.32 -0.55
C MET A 257 -24.18 -1.81 -0.43
N ASP A 258 -23.26 -0.90 -0.17
CA ASP A 258 -21.87 -1.26 0.10
C ASP A 258 -21.75 -2.09 1.38
N GLY A 259 -20.88 -3.09 1.35
CA GLY A 259 -20.73 -4.05 2.43
C GLY A 259 -19.83 -3.57 3.58
N TYR A 260 -19.12 -2.47 3.37
CA TYR A 260 -18.26 -1.86 4.39
C TYR A 260 -18.86 -0.57 4.92
N LEU A 261 -19.05 -0.48 6.23
CA LEU A 261 -19.67 0.64 6.91
C LEU A 261 -18.86 1.94 6.71
N MET A 262 -17.52 1.84 6.83
CA MET A 262 -16.61 2.96 6.67
C MET A 262 -16.59 3.56 5.26
N VAL A 263 -17.00 2.81 4.26
CA VAL A 263 -17.17 3.32 2.89
C VAL A 263 -18.60 3.83 2.68
N ARG A 264 -19.59 3.10 3.18
CA ARG A 264 -21.01 3.41 2.93
C ARG A 264 -21.48 4.68 3.60
N LEU A 265 -21.29 4.81 4.93
CA LEU A 265 -21.86 5.93 5.68
C LEU A 265 -21.31 7.29 5.23
N PRO A 266 -20.00 7.48 5.02
CA PRO A 266 -19.49 8.74 4.50
C PRO A 266 -20.01 9.05 3.08
N SER A 267 -20.12 8.03 2.23
CA SER A 267 -20.59 8.22 0.84
C SER A 267 -22.06 8.68 0.77
N GLU A 268 -22.89 8.35 1.77
CA GLU A 268 -24.29 8.79 1.85
C GLU A 268 -24.42 10.33 2.05
N VAL A 269 -23.37 10.96 2.54
CA VAL A 269 -23.29 12.42 2.75
C VAL A 269 -22.29 13.10 1.83
N GLY A 270 -21.79 12.38 0.80
CA GLY A 270 -20.94 12.96 -0.25
C GLY A 270 -19.44 12.97 0.08
N ILE A 271 -19.00 12.35 1.18
CA ILE A 271 -17.59 12.27 1.57
C ILE A 271 -16.94 11.02 0.93
N PRO A 272 -15.89 11.18 0.10
CA PRO A 272 -15.12 10.05 -0.42
C PRO A 272 -14.42 9.29 0.72
N SER A 273 -14.58 7.97 0.74
CA SER A 273 -13.98 7.11 1.76
C SER A 273 -13.49 5.81 1.14
N VAL A 274 -12.24 5.48 1.38
CA VAL A 274 -11.65 4.24 0.91
C VAL A 274 -11.01 3.48 2.06
N ILE A 275 -10.91 2.15 1.90
CA ILE A 275 -10.14 1.29 2.80
C ILE A 275 -8.95 0.78 2.01
N ILE A 276 -7.74 1.05 2.48
CA ILE A 276 -6.53 0.42 1.96
C ILE A 276 -6.19 -0.81 2.79
N GLU A 277 -5.97 -1.92 2.10
CA GLU A 277 -5.34 -3.13 2.62
C GLU A 277 -3.91 -3.14 2.10
N HIS A 278 -2.96 -2.67 2.91
CA HIS A 278 -1.59 -2.41 2.47
C HIS A 278 -0.89 -3.66 1.95
N CYS A 279 -1.09 -4.79 2.63
CA CYS A 279 -0.51 -6.07 2.26
C CYS A 279 -1.16 -7.22 3.06
N PHE A 280 -0.85 -8.47 2.71
CA PHE A 280 -1.31 -9.63 3.48
C PHE A 280 -0.30 -9.97 4.58
N MET A 281 -0.57 -9.55 5.81
CA MET A 281 0.33 -9.74 6.95
C MET A 281 0.59 -11.21 7.31
N ASP A 282 -0.25 -12.15 6.84
CA ASP A 282 -0.07 -13.59 6.99
C ASP A 282 0.72 -14.23 5.84
N ASN A 283 1.07 -13.47 4.82
CA ASN A 283 1.96 -13.91 3.76
C ASN A 283 3.41 -13.58 4.10
N TYR A 284 4.29 -14.54 3.93
CA TYR A 284 5.69 -14.38 4.30
C TYR A 284 6.41 -13.22 3.57
N TYR A 285 6.04 -12.93 2.33
CA TYR A 285 6.65 -11.86 1.53
C TYR A 285 6.11 -10.50 1.91
N ASP A 286 4.80 -10.40 1.99
CA ASP A 286 4.13 -9.16 2.35
C ASP A 286 4.45 -8.75 3.80
N HIS A 287 4.63 -9.74 4.68
CA HIS A 287 5.04 -9.52 6.06
C HIS A 287 6.32 -8.68 6.20
N LEU A 288 7.23 -8.74 5.22
CA LEU A 288 8.46 -7.94 5.23
C LEU A 288 8.21 -6.43 5.15
N PHE A 289 7.06 -6.01 4.64
CA PHE A 289 6.68 -4.59 4.57
C PHE A 289 6.06 -4.07 5.87
N CYS A 290 5.61 -4.95 6.76
CA CYS A 290 4.87 -4.56 7.97
C CYS A 290 5.50 -5.04 9.28
N ASN A 291 6.62 -5.76 9.25
CA ASN A 291 7.26 -6.31 10.45
C ASN A 291 8.32 -5.42 11.09
N THR A 292 8.59 -4.25 10.52
CA THR A 292 9.53 -3.25 11.03
C THR A 292 8.93 -1.86 10.98
N ASP A 293 9.39 -0.98 11.87
CA ASP A 293 8.96 0.42 11.85
C ASP A 293 9.37 1.13 10.55
N GLU A 294 10.54 0.83 9.99
CA GLU A 294 10.97 1.36 8.68
C GLU A 294 10.00 0.94 7.56
N GLY A 295 9.57 -0.32 7.54
CA GLY A 295 8.56 -0.79 6.58
C GLY A 295 7.24 -0.04 6.72
N LEU A 296 6.77 0.15 7.96
CA LEU A 296 5.53 0.89 8.24
C LEU A 296 5.65 2.38 7.90
N MET A 297 6.80 3.01 8.12
CA MET A 297 7.06 4.40 7.71
C MET A 297 7.02 4.54 6.19
N ARG A 298 7.57 3.61 5.44
CA ARG A 298 7.51 3.61 3.97
C ARG A 298 6.07 3.49 3.44
N LEU A 299 5.25 2.63 4.07
CA LEU A 299 3.82 2.53 3.75
C LEU A 299 3.11 3.86 4.02
N ALA A 300 3.38 4.44 5.18
CA ALA A 300 2.78 5.71 5.59
C ALA A 300 3.21 6.88 4.68
N GLU A 301 4.48 6.94 4.28
CA GLU A 301 4.96 7.91 3.30
C GLU A 301 4.20 7.75 1.97
N GLY A 302 4.01 6.53 1.49
CA GLY A 302 3.23 6.26 0.28
C GLY A 302 1.78 6.75 0.40
N ASP A 303 1.11 6.49 1.52
CA ASP A 303 -0.23 7.00 1.77
C ASP A 303 -0.27 8.54 1.78
N ALA A 304 0.69 9.17 2.46
CA ALA A 304 0.77 10.64 2.54
C ALA A 304 1.03 11.27 1.17
N LEU A 305 1.94 10.69 0.37
CA LEU A 305 2.22 11.14 -1.01
C LEU A 305 0.98 10.99 -1.90
N ALA A 306 0.23 9.90 -1.76
CA ALA A 306 -1.02 9.68 -2.50
C ALA A 306 -2.09 10.72 -2.12
N ILE A 307 -2.25 11.02 -0.83
CA ILE A 307 -3.14 12.07 -0.34
C ILE A 307 -2.72 13.44 -0.90
N ALA A 308 -1.44 13.77 -0.79
CA ALA A 308 -0.92 15.06 -1.24
C ALA A 308 -1.11 15.24 -2.75
N ALA A 309 -0.82 14.21 -3.54
CA ALA A 309 -1.00 14.24 -4.99
C ALA A 309 -2.48 14.33 -5.39
N TYR A 310 -3.37 13.59 -4.72
CA TYR A 310 -4.80 13.62 -4.98
C TYR A 310 -5.43 14.98 -4.68
N LEU A 311 -5.01 15.64 -3.59
CA LEU A 311 -5.53 16.94 -3.15
C LEU A 311 -4.75 18.13 -3.70
N ASP A 312 -3.69 17.91 -4.48
CA ASP A 312 -2.79 18.97 -4.98
C ASP A 312 -2.25 19.86 -3.84
N LEU A 313 -1.75 19.22 -2.76
CA LEU A 313 -1.24 19.94 -1.60
C LEU A 313 0.10 20.62 -1.91
N GLU A 314 0.31 21.81 -1.33
CA GLU A 314 1.57 22.53 -1.43
C GLU A 314 2.62 21.91 -0.51
N ARG A 315 3.74 21.43 -1.07
CA ARG A 315 4.85 20.92 -0.27
C ARG A 315 5.58 22.08 0.44
N ILE A 316 5.87 21.88 1.72
CA ILE A 316 6.75 22.76 2.49
C ILE A 316 8.17 22.55 1.96
N PRO A 317 8.91 23.60 1.54
CA PRO A 317 10.29 23.44 1.10
C PRO A 317 11.16 22.86 2.24
N ASP A 318 12.03 21.91 1.89
CA ASP A 318 13.01 21.40 2.84
C ASP A 318 13.92 22.53 3.34
N PRO A 319 14.33 22.52 4.62
CA PRO A 319 15.22 23.55 5.15
C PRO A 319 16.54 23.57 4.35
N PRO A 320 17.10 24.77 4.10
CA PRO A 320 18.34 24.89 3.35
C PRO A 320 19.46 24.06 4.00
N GLY A 321 20.06 23.13 3.25
CA GLY A 321 21.13 22.24 3.70
C GLY A 321 20.73 20.81 4.01
N ALA A 322 19.49 20.41 3.81
CA ALA A 322 19.06 19.02 4.00
C ALA A 322 19.65 18.05 2.93
N ASP A 323 20.04 18.57 1.77
CA ASP A 323 20.61 17.79 0.66
C ASP A 323 22.16 17.71 0.68
N ASP A 324 22.83 18.44 1.59
CA ASP A 324 24.32 18.55 1.58
C ASP A 324 25.02 17.41 2.33
N ASP A 325 24.31 16.51 3.02
CA ASP A 325 24.92 15.46 3.87
C ASP A 325 25.07 14.10 3.17
N LEU A 326 24.75 14.01 1.88
CA LEU A 326 24.89 12.76 1.09
C LEU A 326 26.04 12.79 0.06
N THR A 327 26.84 13.85 0.04
CA THR A 327 28.05 13.91 -0.79
C THR A 327 29.22 14.33 0.09
N ASP A 328 29.94 13.39 0.64
CA ASP A 328 31.39 13.42 0.86
C ASP A 328 31.81 12.35 1.88
N ASP A 329 31.95 11.15 1.39
CA ASP A 329 32.98 10.24 1.95
C ASP A 329 33.59 9.40 0.82
N GLU A 330 34.22 10.12 -0.13
CA GLU A 330 35.26 9.57 -0.99
C GLU A 330 36.59 10.24 -0.65
N THR A 331 37.31 9.67 0.32
CA THR A 331 38.81 9.73 0.35
C THR A 331 39.35 8.44 0.91
#